data_a43573e1a39443fd25f2c65532e3646f
#
_entry.id   a43573e1a39443fd25f2c65532e3646f
#
_cell.length_a   1.000
_cell.length_b   1.000
_cell.length_c   1.000
_cell.angle_alpha   90.00
_cell.angle_beta   90.00
_cell.angle_gamma   90.00
#
_symmetry.space_group_name_H-M   'P 1'
#
loop_
_entity.id
_entity.type
_entity.pdbx_description
1 polymer ?
#
loop_
_entity_poly.entity_id
_entity_poly.type
_entity_poly.pdbx_seq_one_letter_code
_entity_poly.pdbx_strand_id
1 'polypeptide(L)'
;AMPAGPNAGKFPPMSIAEIGAKMGGNGGPISGHHETNADGVGASFGAHVVDVEVDPETGRTTILRYLVVQDAGRAIHPAYVEGQYQGGAVQGIGWALNEEYVYGANGRLQNAVFLDYRIPVASDLPMIDTVIVEVPNPGHPYGVRGVGETGITPPLPAIANAVAMATGARIRSLPLSPPKVLAAIKAKGRG
;
A
#
# COMPACT_ATOMS: atom_id res chain seq x y z
N ALA A 1 31.21 1.30 -20.22
CA ALA A 1 32.27 1.39 -19.18
C ALA A 1 31.86 0.57 -17.99
N MET A 2 32.72 -0.30 -17.52
CA MET A 2 32.46 -1.03 -16.26
C MET A 2 32.51 -0.03 -15.10
N PRO A 3 31.45 0.10 -14.29
CA PRO A 3 31.52 0.88 -13.08
C PRO A 3 32.54 0.30 -12.10
N ALA A 4 32.90 1.03 -11.05
CA ALA A 4 33.93 0.66 -10.09
C ALA A 4 33.80 -0.81 -9.61
N GLY A 5 34.92 -1.54 -9.63
CA GLY A 5 35.01 -2.93 -9.21
C GLY A 5 36.43 -3.47 -9.41
N PRO A 6 36.76 -4.69 -8.94
CA PRO A 6 38.12 -5.23 -8.98
C PRO A 6 38.70 -5.38 -10.41
N ASN A 7 37.85 -5.33 -11.42
CA ASN A 7 38.21 -5.39 -12.84
C ASN A 7 38.04 -4.07 -13.59
N ALA A 8 37.74 -2.96 -12.89
CA ALA A 8 37.61 -1.65 -13.51
C ALA A 8 38.91 -1.27 -14.25
N GLY A 9 38.80 -0.92 -15.50
CA GLY A 9 39.94 -0.52 -16.32
C GLY A 9 40.84 -1.65 -16.87
N LYS A 10 40.60 -2.92 -16.47
CA LYS A 10 41.41 -4.06 -16.95
C LYS A 10 41.05 -4.51 -18.37
N PHE A 11 39.85 -4.20 -18.84
CA PHE A 11 39.37 -4.59 -20.16
C PHE A 11 38.82 -3.38 -20.92
N PRO A 12 39.03 -3.29 -22.23
CA PRO A 12 38.44 -2.24 -23.05
C PRO A 12 36.90 -2.38 -23.07
N PRO A 13 36.17 -1.26 -23.21
CA PRO A 13 34.73 -1.29 -23.39
C PRO A 13 34.37 -2.13 -24.62
N MET A 14 33.36 -2.99 -24.49
CA MET A 14 32.79 -3.76 -25.59
C MET A 14 31.29 -3.50 -25.68
N SER A 15 30.76 -3.48 -26.89
CA SER A 15 29.31 -3.47 -27.11
C SER A 15 28.70 -4.84 -26.81
N ILE A 16 27.38 -4.87 -26.56
CA ILE A 16 26.65 -6.14 -26.38
C ILE A 16 26.78 -7.03 -27.60
N ALA A 17 26.79 -6.46 -28.83
CA ALA A 17 26.95 -7.20 -30.05
C ALA A 17 28.35 -7.87 -30.14
N GLU A 18 29.44 -7.18 -29.77
CA GLU A 18 30.79 -7.73 -29.69
C GLU A 18 30.93 -8.83 -28.64
N ILE A 19 30.26 -8.66 -27.47
CA ILE A 19 30.22 -9.70 -26.45
C ILE A 19 29.46 -10.91 -26.99
N GLY A 20 28.28 -10.71 -27.60
CA GLY A 20 27.49 -11.79 -28.22
C GLY A 20 28.24 -12.57 -29.28
N ALA A 21 29.00 -11.89 -30.14
CA ALA A 21 29.83 -12.53 -31.18
C ALA A 21 30.95 -13.41 -30.59
N LYS A 22 31.52 -13.01 -29.43
CA LYS A 22 32.56 -13.79 -28.73
C LYS A 22 32.00 -14.97 -27.95
N MET A 23 30.70 -14.94 -27.59
CA MET A 23 30.05 -16.02 -26.84
C MET A 23 29.75 -17.27 -27.66
N GLY A 24 29.71 -17.17 -29.03
CA GLY A 24 29.39 -18.29 -29.92
C GLY A 24 30.33 -19.49 -29.78
N GLY A 25 31.53 -19.33 -29.22
CA GLY A 25 32.47 -20.42 -28.94
C GLY A 25 32.43 -20.95 -27.51
N ASN A 26 31.69 -20.30 -26.57
CA ASN A 26 31.71 -20.59 -25.14
C ASN A 26 30.42 -21.22 -24.60
N GLY A 27 29.50 -21.63 -25.45
CA GLY A 27 28.47 -22.63 -25.13
C GLY A 27 27.28 -22.15 -24.32
N GLY A 28 26.89 -20.87 -24.32
CA GLY A 28 25.68 -20.49 -23.63
C GLY A 28 25.31 -19.00 -23.68
N PRO A 29 24.12 -18.64 -23.27
CA PRO A 29 23.70 -17.24 -23.18
C PRO A 29 24.49 -16.48 -22.10
N ILE A 30 24.57 -15.15 -22.27
CA ILE A 30 25.15 -14.29 -21.25
C ILE A 30 24.25 -14.37 -20.03
N SER A 31 24.79 -14.85 -18.92
CA SER A 31 24.10 -14.88 -17.64
C SER A 31 24.93 -14.17 -16.57
N GLY A 32 24.24 -13.50 -15.66
CA GLY A 32 24.83 -12.93 -14.46
C GLY A 32 24.09 -13.46 -13.24
N HIS A 33 24.81 -13.79 -12.19
CA HIS A 33 24.25 -14.14 -10.90
C HIS A 33 24.79 -13.15 -9.85
N HIS A 34 23.89 -12.68 -8.99
CA HIS A 34 24.25 -11.84 -7.86
C HIS A 34 23.36 -12.19 -6.68
N GLU A 35 23.96 -12.38 -5.54
CA GLU A 35 23.29 -12.59 -4.27
C GLU A 35 23.49 -11.35 -3.39
N THR A 36 22.42 -10.84 -2.84
CA THR A 36 22.46 -9.68 -1.94
C THR A 36 21.84 -10.05 -0.61
N ASN A 37 22.59 -9.87 0.45
CA ASN A 37 22.06 -9.91 1.82
C ASN A 37 21.76 -8.47 2.25
N ALA A 38 20.48 -8.15 2.43
CA ALA A 38 20.02 -6.82 2.80
C ALA A 38 19.90 -6.70 4.33
N ASP A 39 21.03 -6.78 5.04
CA ASP A 39 21.07 -6.54 6.47
C ASP A 39 20.81 -5.07 6.81
N GLY A 40 20.01 -4.83 7.83
CA GLY A 40 19.75 -3.48 8.33
C GLY A 40 18.82 -2.62 7.49
N VAL A 41 17.87 -3.23 6.77
CA VAL A 41 16.83 -2.50 6.03
C VAL A 41 15.98 -1.69 7.00
N GLY A 42 16.06 -0.37 6.92
CA GLY A 42 15.27 0.53 7.75
C GLY A 42 13.77 0.48 7.43
N ALA A 43 12.93 0.80 8.41
CA ALA A 43 11.49 0.91 8.24
C ALA A 43 11.13 1.99 7.22
N SER A 44 10.06 1.76 6.45
CA SER A 44 9.40 2.79 5.65
C SER A 44 8.39 3.55 6.52
N PHE A 45 8.25 4.84 6.29
CA PHE A 45 7.31 5.71 7.01
C PHE A 45 6.26 6.27 6.06
N GLY A 46 5.03 6.36 6.55
CA GLY A 46 3.94 6.94 5.79
C GLY A 46 2.96 7.69 6.69
N ALA A 47 2.29 8.67 6.08
CA ALA A 47 1.17 9.38 6.68
C ALA A 47 0.03 9.45 5.67
N HIS A 48 -1.18 9.07 6.08
CA HIS A 48 -2.37 9.20 5.25
C HIS A 48 -3.31 10.26 5.83
N VAL A 49 -3.85 11.08 4.95
CA VAL A 49 -4.81 12.12 5.30
C VAL A 49 -6.12 11.82 4.58
N VAL A 50 -7.22 11.87 5.32
CA VAL A 50 -8.54 11.55 4.79
C VAL A 50 -9.57 12.55 5.28
N ASP A 51 -10.41 13.04 4.37
CA ASP A 51 -11.60 13.81 4.68
C ASP A 51 -12.82 12.91 4.47
N VAL A 52 -13.71 12.88 5.47
CA VAL A 52 -14.91 12.06 5.45
C VAL A 52 -16.15 12.88 5.72
N GLU A 53 -17.26 12.46 5.15
CA GLU A 53 -18.61 12.85 5.52
C GLU A 53 -19.31 11.64 6.14
N VAL A 54 -19.98 11.85 7.28
CA VAL A 54 -20.75 10.80 7.96
C VAL A 54 -22.21 11.24 8.04
N ASP A 55 -23.08 10.44 7.46
CA ASP A 55 -24.52 10.64 7.57
C ASP A 55 -25.00 10.22 8.97
N PRO A 56 -25.54 11.15 9.79
CA PRO A 56 -25.92 10.85 11.16
C PRO A 56 -27.20 9.99 11.25
N GLU A 57 -28.00 9.88 10.18
CA GLU A 57 -29.25 9.11 10.18
C GLU A 57 -29.00 7.65 9.83
N THR A 58 -28.01 7.37 8.97
CA THR A 58 -27.71 6.01 8.49
C THR A 58 -26.38 5.46 9.02
N GLY A 59 -25.47 6.32 9.46
CA GLY A 59 -24.11 5.97 9.83
C GLY A 59 -23.19 5.71 8.63
N ARG A 60 -23.63 6.01 7.40
CA ARG A 60 -22.83 5.86 6.20
C ARG A 60 -21.66 6.84 6.23
N THR A 61 -20.47 6.32 5.98
CA THR A 61 -19.24 7.11 5.83
C THR A 61 -18.89 7.19 4.35
N THR A 62 -18.71 8.41 3.86
CA THR A 62 -18.24 8.69 2.49
C THR A 62 -16.88 9.35 2.57
N ILE A 63 -15.91 8.84 1.80
CA ILE A 63 -14.58 9.45 1.70
C ILE A 63 -14.66 10.53 0.64
N LEU A 64 -14.37 11.78 1.02
CA LEU A 64 -14.41 12.94 0.14
C LEU A 64 -13.06 13.18 -0.54
N ARG A 65 -11.96 12.97 0.20
CA ARG A 65 -10.59 13.13 -0.28
C ARG A 65 -9.66 12.18 0.45
N TYR A 66 -8.67 11.65 -0.26
CA TYR A 66 -7.67 10.77 0.31
C TYR A 66 -6.28 11.10 -0.24
N LEU A 67 -5.31 11.28 0.65
CA LEU A 67 -3.92 11.54 0.32
C LEU A 67 -3.01 10.52 1.01
N VAL A 68 -2.13 9.92 0.21
CA VAL A 68 -1.05 9.04 0.66
C VAL A 68 0.27 9.79 0.57
N VAL A 69 0.99 9.92 1.67
CA VAL A 69 2.37 10.41 1.72
C VAL A 69 3.25 9.29 2.27
N GLN A 70 4.08 8.68 1.43
CA GLN A 70 4.76 7.43 1.79
C GLN A 70 6.19 7.41 1.28
N ASP A 71 7.12 6.93 2.14
CA ASP A 71 8.51 6.72 1.79
C ASP A 71 8.69 5.43 0.98
N ALA A 72 9.29 5.56 -0.21
CA ALA A 72 9.63 4.46 -1.12
C ALA A 72 11.12 4.10 -1.10
N GLY A 73 11.93 4.78 -0.28
CA GLY A 73 13.35 4.82 -0.53
C GLY A 73 13.60 5.54 -1.86
N ARG A 74 14.30 4.92 -2.79
CA ARG A 74 14.40 5.40 -4.17
C ARG A 74 13.29 4.79 -5.02
N ALA A 75 12.46 5.62 -5.62
CA ALA A 75 11.39 5.17 -6.53
C ALA A 75 11.99 4.86 -7.92
N ILE A 76 12.32 3.60 -8.17
CA ILE A 76 12.89 3.18 -9.48
C ILE A 76 11.88 3.37 -10.61
N HIS A 77 10.60 3.13 -10.35
CA HIS A 77 9.52 3.34 -11.29
C HIS A 77 8.36 4.08 -10.58
N PRO A 78 8.38 5.42 -10.55
CA PRO A 78 7.43 6.23 -9.77
C PRO A 78 5.95 5.89 -10.04
N ALA A 79 5.56 5.72 -11.31
CA ALA A 79 4.18 5.40 -11.67
C ALA A 79 3.70 4.05 -11.09
N TYR A 80 4.58 3.04 -11.00
CA TYR A 80 4.23 1.77 -10.35
C TYR A 80 4.19 1.90 -8.84
N VAL A 81 5.05 2.70 -8.23
CA VAL A 81 5.02 3.01 -6.80
C VAL A 81 3.71 3.71 -6.44
N GLU A 82 3.31 4.70 -7.23
CA GLU A 82 2.02 5.39 -7.08
C GLU A 82 0.84 4.41 -7.14
N GLY A 83 0.81 3.53 -8.16
CA GLY A 83 -0.22 2.50 -8.28
C GLY A 83 -0.26 1.53 -7.09
N GLN A 84 0.89 1.16 -6.51
CA GLN A 84 0.96 0.34 -5.31
C GLN A 84 0.40 1.07 -4.08
N TYR A 85 0.69 2.35 -3.93
CA TYR A 85 0.16 3.16 -2.82
C TYR A 85 -1.34 3.36 -2.92
N GLN A 86 -1.87 3.64 -4.11
CA GLN A 86 -3.30 3.72 -4.36
C GLN A 86 -3.99 2.39 -4.08
N GLY A 87 -3.46 1.28 -4.61
CA GLY A 87 -4.01 -0.06 -4.39
C GLY A 87 -3.99 -0.49 -2.92
N GLY A 88 -2.89 -0.24 -2.21
CA GLY A 88 -2.79 -0.51 -0.78
C GLY A 88 -3.77 0.33 0.05
N ALA A 89 -3.91 1.61 -0.29
CA ALA A 89 -4.90 2.48 0.37
C ALA A 89 -6.33 1.98 0.15
N VAL A 90 -6.71 1.60 -1.06
CA VAL A 90 -8.05 1.03 -1.37
C VAL A 90 -8.32 -0.22 -0.54
N GLN A 91 -7.36 -1.13 -0.45
CA GLN A 91 -7.49 -2.33 0.36
C GLN A 91 -7.69 -2.00 1.83
N GLY A 92 -6.90 -1.07 2.38
CA GLY A 92 -7.05 -0.64 3.77
C GLY A 92 -8.36 0.11 4.05
N ILE A 93 -8.88 0.87 3.08
CA ILE A 93 -10.21 1.50 3.15
C ILE A 93 -11.29 0.43 3.23
N GLY A 94 -11.21 -0.62 2.41
CA GLY A 94 -12.12 -1.75 2.46
C GLY A 94 -12.17 -2.38 3.85
N TRP A 95 -11.02 -2.65 4.45
CA TRP A 95 -10.94 -3.19 5.81
C TRP A 95 -11.49 -2.23 6.87
N ALA A 96 -11.30 -0.93 6.66
CA ALA A 96 -11.79 0.06 7.61
C ALA A 96 -13.32 0.19 7.60
N LEU A 97 -13.97 0.06 6.44
CA LEU A 97 -15.38 0.44 6.27
C LEU A 97 -16.33 -0.72 5.95
N ASN A 98 -15.88 -1.74 5.18
CA ASN A 98 -16.79 -2.66 4.51
C ASN A 98 -16.49 -4.14 4.75
N GLU A 99 -15.21 -4.54 4.76
CA GLU A 99 -14.81 -5.94 4.67
C GLU A 99 -14.88 -6.62 6.05
N GLU A 100 -15.69 -7.64 6.16
CA GLU A 100 -15.87 -8.42 7.38
C GLU A 100 -16.24 -9.86 7.02
N TYR A 101 -15.65 -10.85 7.68
CA TYR A 101 -16.12 -12.22 7.64
C TYR A 101 -17.27 -12.39 8.62
N VAL A 102 -18.44 -12.76 8.10
CA VAL A 102 -19.65 -12.99 8.91
C VAL A 102 -19.85 -14.48 9.08
N TYR A 103 -19.68 -14.97 10.30
CA TYR A 103 -19.90 -16.38 10.65
C TYR A 103 -21.27 -16.59 11.31
N GLY A 104 -22.01 -17.58 10.85
CA GLY A 104 -23.21 -18.04 11.52
C GLY A 104 -22.91 -18.81 12.80
N ALA A 105 -23.94 -19.06 13.63
CA ALA A 105 -23.81 -19.79 14.87
C ALA A 105 -23.23 -21.22 14.71
N ASN A 106 -23.34 -21.79 13.52
CA ASN A 106 -22.78 -23.08 13.17
C ASN A 106 -21.33 -23.02 12.63
N GLY A 107 -20.67 -21.86 12.71
CA GLY A 107 -19.31 -21.64 12.21
C GLY A 107 -19.17 -21.50 10.69
N ARG A 108 -20.30 -21.55 9.94
CA ARG A 108 -20.28 -21.37 8.49
C ARG A 108 -20.13 -19.91 8.13
N LEU A 109 -19.20 -19.60 7.19
CA LEU A 109 -19.06 -18.27 6.59
C LEU A 109 -20.31 -17.96 5.75
N GLN A 110 -21.00 -16.85 6.06
CA GLN A 110 -22.25 -16.47 5.42
C GLN A 110 -22.05 -15.62 4.15
N ASN A 111 -20.97 -14.86 4.10
CA ASN A 111 -20.62 -13.99 2.99
C ASN A 111 -19.39 -14.46 2.20
N ALA A 112 -19.39 -15.73 1.80
CA ALA A 112 -18.25 -16.39 1.16
C ALA A 112 -18.06 -16.11 -0.33
N VAL A 113 -18.93 -15.31 -0.95
CA VAL A 113 -18.90 -15.02 -2.39
C VAL A 113 -18.71 -13.53 -2.63
N PHE A 114 -18.20 -13.14 -3.83
CA PHE A 114 -17.93 -11.74 -4.17
C PHE A 114 -19.18 -10.85 -4.20
N LEU A 115 -20.36 -11.42 -4.28
CA LEU A 115 -21.62 -10.68 -4.18
C LEU A 115 -21.85 -10.14 -2.77
N ASP A 116 -21.47 -10.91 -1.75
CA ASP A 116 -21.77 -10.63 -0.35
C ASP A 116 -20.56 -10.07 0.42
N TYR A 117 -19.33 -10.40 -0.01
CA TYR A 117 -18.11 -9.85 0.54
C TYR A 117 -17.80 -8.50 -0.10
N ARG A 118 -17.94 -7.42 0.67
CA ARG A 118 -17.97 -6.03 0.20
C ARG A 118 -16.58 -5.44 -0.01
N ILE A 119 -15.88 -5.86 -1.08
CA ILE A 119 -14.67 -5.15 -1.56
C ILE A 119 -15.09 -3.79 -2.14
N PRO A 120 -14.37 -2.69 -1.87
CA PRO A 120 -14.66 -1.39 -2.48
C PRO A 120 -14.62 -1.46 -4.01
N VAL A 121 -15.57 -0.81 -4.65
CA VAL A 121 -15.57 -0.62 -6.10
C VAL A 121 -15.19 0.83 -6.44
N ALA A 122 -14.87 1.10 -7.69
CA ALA A 122 -14.36 2.40 -8.12
C ALA A 122 -15.31 3.59 -7.80
N SER A 123 -16.62 3.34 -7.72
CA SER A 123 -17.60 4.36 -7.35
C SER A 123 -17.68 4.66 -5.84
N ASP A 124 -17.06 3.84 -5.01
CA ASP A 124 -17.06 4.03 -3.54
C ASP A 124 -15.97 4.99 -3.06
N LEU A 125 -15.05 5.36 -3.94
CA LEU A 125 -13.82 6.04 -3.59
C LEU A 125 -13.57 7.27 -4.46
N PRO A 126 -12.98 8.36 -3.90
CA PRO A 126 -12.43 9.42 -4.71
C PRO A 126 -11.15 8.97 -5.41
N MET A 127 -10.60 9.81 -6.30
CA MET A 127 -9.20 9.67 -6.71
C MET A 127 -8.30 9.78 -5.47
N ILE A 128 -7.34 8.87 -5.40
CA ILE A 128 -6.36 8.85 -4.30
C ILE A 128 -5.11 9.57 -4.76
N ASP A 129 -4.83 10.71 -4.15
CA ASP A 129 -3.61 11.47 -4.39
C ASP A 129 -2.44 10.79 -3.69
N THR A 130 -1.26 10.82 -4.33
CA THR A 130 -0.05 10.23 -3.78
C THR A 130 1.12 11.21 -3.80
N VAL A 131 1.90 11.21 -2.74
CA VAL A 131 3.19 11.89 -2.65
C VAL A 131 4.24 10.86 -2.30
N ILE A 132 5.12 10.59 -3.25
CA ILE A 132 6.24 9.67 -3.05
C ILE A 132 7.36 10.45 -2.34
N VAL A 133 7.72 9.99 -1.14
CA VAL A 133 8.88 10.48 -0.41
C VAL A 133 10.05 9.56 -0.70
N GLU A 134 11.21 10.11 -1.02
CA GLU A 134 12.40 9.35 -1.33
C GLU A 134 13.46 9.57 -0.25
N VAL A 135 13.55 8.63 0.70
CA VAL A 135 14.65 8.56 1.66
C VAL A 135 15.45 7.30 1.33
N PRO A 136 16.57 7.42 0.57
CA PRO A 136 17.33 6.25 0.11
C PRO A 136 17.71 5.32 1.27
N ASN A 137 17.50 4.02 1.07
CA ASN A 137 17.88 3.00 2.03
C ASN A 137 19.36 2.64 1.85
N PRO A 138 20.25 2.96 2.81
CA PRO A 138 21.66 2.69 2.69
C PRO A 138 22.00 1.19 2.71
N GLY A 139 21.10 0.36 3.26
CA GLY A 139 21.26 -1.10 3.32
C GLY A 139 20.88 -1.83 2.04
N HIS A 140 20.42 -1.12 0.98
CA HIS A 140 20.01 -1.73 -0.28
C HIS A 140 20.79 -1.13 -1.46
N PRO A 141 21.29 -1.95 -2.43
CA PRO A 141 22.14 -1.47 -3.54
C PRO A 141 21.51 -0.35 -4.38
N TYR A 142 20.20 -0.33 -4.53
CA TYR A 142 19.46 0.70 -5.28
C TYR A 142 18.81 1.74 -4.37
N GLY A 143 18.97 1.65 -3.06
CA GLY A 143 18.34 2.56 -2.10
C GLY A 143 16.83 2.40 -1.97
N VAL A 144 16.25 1.31 -2.46
CA VAL A 144 14.79 1.09 -2.45
C VAL A 144 14.29 0.61 -1.08
N ARG A 145 12.98 0.79 -0.87
CA ARG A 145 12.20 0.19 0.22
C ARG A 145 11.04 -0.59 -0.37
N GLY A 146 10.45 -1.51 0.41
CA GLY A 146 9.24 -2.22 0.01
C GLY A 146 8.05 -1.26 -0.10
N VAL A 147 7.29 -1.36 -1.18
CA VAL A 147 6.12 -0.50 -1.45
C VAL A 147 4.81 -1.30 -1.59
N GLY A 148 4.88 -2.64 -1.59
CA GLY A 148 3.72 -3.49 -1.82
C GLY A 148 2.70 -3.47 -0.69
N GLU A 149 3.15 -3.51 0.57
CA GLU A 149 2.26 -3.64 1.73
C GLU A 149 2.21 -2.38 2.61
N THR A 150 3.11 -1.43 2.41
CA THR A 150 3.22 -0.24 3.26
C THR A 150 1.99 0.66 3.15
N GLY A 151 1.33 0.69 2.01
CA GLY A 151 0.14 1.51 1.76
C GLY A 151 -1.14 1.02 2.46
N ILE A 152 -1.19 -0.24 2.95
CA ILE A 152 -2.41 -0.79 3.57
C ILE A 152 -2.55 -0.46 5.06
N THR A 153 -1.44 -0.23 5.77
CA THR A 153 -1.45 -0.05 7.23
C THR A 153 -2.08 1.27 7.68
N PRO A 154 -1.74 2.44 7.10
CA PRO A 154 -2.26 3.73 7.59
C PRO A 154 -3.74 4.00 7.33
N PRO A 155 -4.43 3.44 6.32
CA PRO A 155 -5.85 3.71 6.08
C PRO A 155 -6.76 3.39 7.27
N LEU A 156 -6.52 2.27 7.96
CA LEU A 156 -7.35 1.84 9.07
C LEU A 156 -7.40 2.90 10.20
N PRO A 157 -6.27 3.35 10.76
CA PRO A 157 -6.28 4.39 11.78
C PRO A 157 -6.68 5.77 11.24
N ALA A 158 -6.33 6.11 9.99
CA ALA A 158 -6.68 7.39 9.40
C ALA A 158 -8.20 7.56 9.32
N ILE A 159 -8.91 6.57 8.79
CA ILE A 159 -10.37 6.57 8.69
C ILE A 159 -11.03 6.51 10.07
N ALA A 160 -10.53 5.67 10.97
CA ALA A 160 -11.06 5.58 12.32
C ALA A 160 -10.94 6.92 13.08
N ASN A 161 -9.85 7.66 12.86
CA ASN A 161 -9.67 8.99 13.41
C ASN A 161 -10.62 10.02 12.78
N ALA A 162 -10.75 10.02 11.44
CA ALA A 162 -11.63 10.93 10.74
C ALA A 162 -13.10 10.74 11.13
N VAL A 163 -13.58 9.48 11.19
CA VAL A 163 -14.94 9.16 11.66
C VAL A 163 -15.14 9.60 13.10
N ALA A 164 -14.16 9.37 13.97
CA ALA A 164 -14.25 9.83 15.35
C ALA A 164 -14.28 11.35 15.49
N MET A 165 -13.55 12.08 14.63
CA MET A 165 -13.60 13.55 14.60
C MET A 165 -14.95 14.05 14.08
N ALA A 166 -15.49 13.45 13.01
CA ALA A 166 -16.76 13.85 12.41
C ALA A 166 -17.95 13.58 13.35
N THR A 167 -17.94 12.45 14.06
CA THR A 167 -19.08 12.02 14.89
C THR A 167 -18.88 12.33 16.38
N GLY A 168 -17.64 12.55 16.80
CA GLY A 168 -17.25 12.61 18.20
C GLY A 168 -17.34 11.26 18.93
N ALA A 169 -17.62 10.15 18.22
CA ALA A 169 -17.73 8.81 18.79
C ALA A 169 -16.51 7.96 18.41
N ARG A 170 -15.79 7.44 19.40
CA ARG A 170 -14.62 6.57 19.17
C ARG A 170 -15.05 5.11 19.11
N ILE A 171 -15.02 4.51 17.94
CA ILE A 171 -15.28 3.09 17.70
C ILE A 171 -13.94 2.33 17.72
N ARG A 172 -13.88 1.19 18.41
CA ARG A 172 -12.65 0.43 18.66
C ARG A 172 -12.62 -0.94 17.94
N SER A 173 -13.60 -1.20 17.10
CA SER A 173 -13.70 -2.44 16.30
C SER A 173 -13.96 -2.13 14.85
N LEU A 174 -13.26 -2.81 13.95
CA LEU A 174 -13.45 -2.71 12.50
C LEU A 174 -14.36 -3.83 12.01
N PRO A 175 -14.97 -3.69 10.82
CA PRO A 175 -15.08 -2.45 10.05
C PRO A 175 -15.97 -1.42 10.74
N LEU A 176 -15.81 -0.14 10.38
CA LEU A 176 -16.70 0.96 10.77
C LEU A 176 -17.95 0.95 9.88
N SER A 177 -18.66 -0.18 9.87
CA SER A 177 -19.85 -0.36 9.07
C SER A 177 -20.97 0.60 9.49
N PRO A 178 -21.88 1.00 8.58
CA PRO A 178 -22.95 1.96 8.90
C PRO A 178 -23.74 1.63 10.15
N PRO A 179 -24.13 0.37 10.44
CA PRO A 179 -24.81 0.04 11.69
C PRO A 179 -23.97 0.31 12.94
N LYS A 180 -22.65 0.01 12.89
CA LYS A 180 -21.74 0.26 14.03
C LYS A 180 -21.56 1.76 14.27
N VAL A 181 -21.38 2.55 13.20
CA VAL A 181 -21.25 4.01 13.28
C VAL A 181 -22.54 4.64 13.83
N LEU A 182 -23.70 4.25 13.28
CA LEU A 182 -25.00 4.74 13.74
C LEU A 182 -25.25 4.42 15.21
N ALA A 183 -24.94 3.19 15.63
CA ALA A 183 -25.08 2.80 17.04
C ALA A 183 -24.20 3.65 17.96
N ALA A 184 -22.96 3.94 17.56
CA ALA A 184 -22.04 4.77 18.32
C ALA A 184 -22.52 6.24 18.42
N ILE A 185 -23.03 6.82 17.33
CA ILE A 185 -23.63 8.16 17.32
C ILE A 185 -24.82 8.23 18.29
N LYS A 186 -25.75 7.26 18.20
CA LYS A 186 -26.93 7.20 19.09
C LYS A 186 -26.57 7.00 20.56
N ALA A 187 -25.55 6.21 20.85
CA ALA A 187 -25.08 6.00 22.21
C ALA A 187 -24.53 7.30 22.84
N LYS A 188 -23.79 8.09 22.04
CA LYS A 188 -23.25 9.38 22.48
C LYS A 188 -24.31 10.45 22.70
N GLY A 189 -25.36 10.50 21.86
CA GLY A 189 -26.44 11.47 21.98
C GLY A 189 -27.40 11.24 23.18
N ARG A 190 -27.20 10.15 23.95
CA ARG A 190 -27.97 9.80 25.13
C ARG A 190 -27.25 10.12 26.47
N GLY A 191 -26.05 10.60 26.42
CA GLY A 191 -25.24 11.07 27.54
C GLY A 191 -25.01 12.58 27.48
#